data_913be400a31b459158c3c353b9ce5566
#
_entry.id   913be400a31b459158c3c353b9ce5566
#
_cell.length_a   1.000
_cell.length_b   1.000
_cell.length_c   1.000
_cell.angle_alpha   90.00
_cell.angle_beta   90.00
_cell.angle_gamma   90.00
#
_symmetry.space_group_name_H-M   'P 1'
#
loop_
_entity.id
_entity.type
_entity.pdbx_description
1 polymer ?
#
loop_
_entity_poly.entity_id
_entity_poly.type
_entity_poly.pdbx_seq_one_letter_code
_entity_poly.pdbx_strand_id
1 'polypeptide(L)'
;MPAIKTPSGLTIEDLVVGTGDAANAGQKVSVHYTGWLMNGTKFDSSKDRGRAFQFSLGRGEVIRGWDEGVTGMKVGGKRKLTIPPDLGYGARGAGAVIPPNATLLFEVELLGVR
;
A
#
# COMPACT_ATOMS: atom_id res chain seq x y z
N MET A 1 4.26 14.01 9.53
CA MET A 1 5.21 13.08 10.13
C MET A 1 6.31 12.77 9.14
N PRO A 2 7.54 12.60 9.60
CA PRO A 2 8.62 12.33 8.66
C PRO A 2 8.46 10.97 8.00
N ALA A 3 8.89 10.87 6.76
CA ALA A 3 8.93 9.61 6.05
C ALA A 3 10.07 8.75 6.60
N ILE A 4 9.83 7.45 6.70
CA ILE A 4 10.81 6.48 7.17
C ILE A 4 11.11 5.51 6.04
N LYS A 5 12.39 5.31 5.75
CA LYS A 5 12.82 4.31 4.77
C LYS A 5 13.21 3.03 5.49
N THR A 6 12.57 1.92 5.11
CA THR A 6 12.86 0.62 5.71
C THR A 6 14.12 0.00 5.10
N PRO A 7 14.71 -1.02 5.74
CA PRO A 7 15.86 -1.71 5.16
C PRO A 7 15.62 -2.33 3.78
N SER A 8 14.36 -2.66 3.46
CA SER A 8 14.01 -3.21 2.14
C SER A 8 13.92 -2.16 1.05
N GLY A 9 13.97 -0.87 1.39
CA GLY A 9 13.89 0.23 0.45
C GLY A 9 12.50 0.87 0.35
N LEU A 10 11.51 0.36 1.09
CA LEU A 10 10.18 0.94 1.16
C LEU A 10 10.23 2.25 1.94
N THR A 11 9.57 3.30 1.45
CA THR A 11 9.39 4.53 2.20
C THR A 11 7.96 4.61 2.71
N ILE A 12 7.80 4.84 4.00
CA ILE A 12 6.51 4.91 4.67
C ILE A 12 6.35 6.28 5.32
N GLU A 13 5.23 6.93 5.04
CA GLU A 13 4.87 8.19 5.68
C GLU A 13 3.46 8.09 6.23
N ASP A 14 3.29 8.25 7.55
CA ASP A 14 1.96 8.29 8.15
C ASP A 14 1.36 9.67 7.94
N LEU A 15 0.31 9.75 7.12
CA LEU A 15 -0.44 10.99 6.90
C LEU A 15 -1.44 11.20 8.02
N VAL A 16 -2.05 10.12 8.49
CA VAL A 16 -2.94 10.11 9.66
C VAL A 16 -2.59 8.87 10.46
N VAL A 17 -2.33 9.02 11.74
CA VAL A 17 -2.16 7.87 12.65
C VAL A 17 -3.54 7.51 13.18
N GLY A 18 -4.00 6.30 12.88
CA GLY A 18 -5.29 5.84 13.36
C GLY A 18 -5.28 5.57 14.87
N THR A 19 -6.46 5.38 15.40
CA THR A 19 -6.64 5.13 16.85
C THR A 19 -7.22 3.75 17.13
N GLY A 20 -7.59 2.99 16.09
CA GLY A 20 -8.16 1.65 16.25
C GLY A 20 -7.10 0.57 16.37
N ASP A 21 -7.51 -0.67 16.12
CA ASP A 21 -6.64 -1.83 16.23
C ASP A 21 -5.54 -1.78 15.19
N ALA A 22 -4.35 -2.26 15.56
CA ALA A 22 -3.23 -2.36 14.63
C ALA A 22 -3.38 -3.59 13.73
N ALA A 23 -2.96 -3.45 12.48
CA ALA A 23 -2.96 -4.55 11.53
C ALA A 23 -1.69 -5.37 11.69
N ASN A 24 -1.85 -6.68 11.85
CA ASN A 24 -0.74 -7.62 12.01
C ASN A 24 -0.79 -8.70 10.94
N ALA A 25 0.37 -9.27 10.64
CA ALA A 25 0.47 -10.36 9.67
C ALA A 25 -0.49 -11.50 10.06
N GLY A 26 -1.17 -12.06 9.07
CA GLY A 26 -2.15 -13.11 9.24
C GLY A 26 -3.58 -12.63 9.39
N GLN A 27 -3.78 -11.34 9.63
CA GLN A 27 -5.14 -10.79 9.77
C GLN A 27 -5.70 -10.40 8.40
N LYS A 28 -7.02 -10.43 8.29
CA LYS A 28 -7.70 -9.90 7.12
C LYS A 28 -7.93 -8.41 7.32
N VAL A 29 -7.54 -7.61 6.34
CA VAL A 29 -7.65 -6.15 6.40
C VAL A 29 -8.52 -5.65 5.28
N SER A 30 -9.22 -4.53 5.53
CA SER A 30 -10.02 -3.81 4.54
C SER A 30 -9.41 -2.42 4.38
N VAL A 31 -9.12 -2.05 3.15
CA VAL A 31 -8.47 -0.76 2.86
C VAL A 31 -9.16 -0.05 1.69
N HIS A 32 -9.09 1.27 1.68
CA HIS A 32 -9.20 2.04 0.47
C HIS A 32 -7.80 2.49 0.06
N TYR A 33 -7.54 2.53 -1.24
CA TYR A 33 -6.24 2.96 -1.73
C TYR A 33 -6.36 3.69 -3.06
N THR A 34 -5.35 4.49 -3.35
CA THR A 34 -5.13 5.07 -4.68
C THR A 34 -3.65 4.93 -5.00
N GLY A 35 -3.34 4.55 -6.23
CA GLY A 35 -1.96 4.35 -6.68
C GLY A 35 -1.62 5.24 -7.87
N TRP A 36 -0.40 5.77 -7.87
CA TRP A 36 0.13 6.63 -8.93
C TRP A 36 1.51 6.16 -9.36
N LEU A 37 1.82 6.41 -10.61
CA LEU A 37 3.20 6.36 -11.09
C LEU A 37 3.93 7.62 -10.62
N MET A 38 5.27 7.61 -10.70
CA MET A 38 6.06 8.76 -10.27
C MET A 38 5.81 10.03 -11.08
N ASN A 39 5.30 9.87 -12.32
CA ASN A 39 4.93 11.03 -13.14
C ASN A 39 3.55 11.62 -12.77
N GLY A 40 2.89 11.07 -11.74
CA GLY A 40 1.59 11.55 -11.27
C GLY A 40 0.40 10.86 -11.91
N THR A 41 0.61 9.93 -12.83
CA THR A 41 -0.49 9.20 -13.47
C THR A 41 -1.14 8.24 -12.48
N LYS A 42 -2.43 8.42 -12.20
CA LYS A 42 -3.19 7.48 -11.37
C LYS A 42 -3.43 6.21 -12.18
N PHE A 43 -3.08 5.05 -11.64
CA PHE A 43 -3.28 3.79 -12.36
C PHE A 43 -4.34 2.90 -11.73
N ASP A 44 -4.71 3.12 -10.47
CA ASP A 44 -5.73 2.31 -9.80
C ASP A 44 -6.24 3.03 -8.57
N SER A 45 -7.51 2.75 -8.21
CA SER A 45 -8.09 3.24 -6.96
C SER A 45 -9.32 2.42 -6.61
N SER A 46 -9.37 1.91 -5.36
CA SER A 46 -10.55 1.23 -4.85
C SER A 46 -11.74 2.18 -4.74
N LYS A 47 -11.47 3.48 -4.54
CA LYS A 47 -12.54 4.49 -4.45
C LYS A 47 -13.28 4.64 -5.77
N ASP A 48 -12.59 4.47 -6.90
CA ASP A 48 -13.23 4.55 -8.22
C ASP A 48 -14.23 3.42 -8.42
N ARG A 49 -14.03 2.30 -7.75
CA ARG A 49 -14.94 1.16 -7.78
C ARG A 49 -16.02 1.23 -6.71
N GLY A 50 -15.93 2.20 -5.79
CA GLY A 50 -16.88 2.36 -4.68
C GLY A 50 -16.88 1.22 -3.69
N ARG A 51 -15.79 0.46 -3.61
CA ARG A 51 -15.70 -0.75 -2.79
C ARG A 51 -14.32 -0.87 -2.17
N ALA A 52 -14.29 -1.13 -0.84
CA ALA A 52 -13.04 -1.39 -0.15
C ALA A 52 -12.41 -2.70 -0.65
N PHE A 53 -11.10 -2.75 -0.63
CA PHE A 53 -10.33 -3.93 -1.02
C PHE A 53 -9.92 -4.71 0.24
N GLN A 54 -10.16 -6.02 0.22
CA GLN A 54 -9.83 -6.90 1.35
C GLN A 54 -8.76 -7.89 0.94
N PHE A 55 -7.82 -8.15 1.85
CA PHE A 55 -6.77 -9.15 1.64
C PHE A 55 -6.23 -9.64 2.97
N SER A 56 -5.57 -10.79 2.95
CA SER A 56 -4.89 -11.34 4.12
C SER A 56 -3.47 -10.79 4.16
N LEU A 57 -3.16 -10.05 5.23
CA LEU A 57 -1.90 -9.33 5.37
C LEU A 57 -0.74 -10.30 5.60
N GLY A 58 0.37 -10.08 4.90
CA GLY A 58 1.58 -10.85 5.10
C GLY A 58 1.60 -12.22 4.43
N ARG A 59 0.66 -12.50 3.53
CA ARG A 59 0.54 -13.80 2.89
C ARG A 59 0.86 -13.80 1.40
N GLY A 60 1.42 -12.71 0.89
CA GLY A 60 1.77 -12.62 -0.53
C GLY A 60 0.59 -12.49 -1.47
N GLU A 61 -0.58 -12.11 -0.97
CA GLU A 61 -1.76 -11.88 -1.81
C GLU A 61 -1.67 -10.56 -2.56
N VAL A 62 -0.80 -9.66 -2.08
CA VAL A 62 -0.57 -8.34 -2.66
C VAL A 62 0.93 -8.14 -2.85
N ILE A 63 1.32 -7.06 -3.52
CA ILE A 63 2.76 -6.78 -3.69
C ILE A 63 3.44 -6.62 -2.33
N ARG A 64 4.74 -6.96 -2.30
CA ARG A 64 5.50 -6.97 -1.04
C ARG A 64 5.49 -5.64 -0.32
N GLY A 65 5.51 -4.54 -1.08
CA GLY A 65 5.45 -3.20 -0.49
C GLY A 65 4.18 -2.97 0.33
N TRP A 66 3.08 -3.62 -0.03
CA TRP A 66 1.83 -3.54 0.72
C TRP A 66 1.88 -4.44 1.96
N ASP A 67 2.34 -5.69 1.81
CA ASP A 67 2.45 -6.58 2.96
C ASP A 67 3.33 -5.96 4.04
N GLU A 68 4.41 -5.32 3.65
CA GLU A 68 5.30 -4.64 4.60
C GLU A 68 4.71 -3.31 5.07
N GLY A 69 4.18 -2.51 4.14
CA GLY A 69 3.77 -1.13 4.43
C GLY A 69 2.46 -1.00 5.20
N VAL A 70 1.55 -1.97 5.07
CA VAL A 70 0.28 -1.94 5.80
C VAL A 70 0.43 -2.51 7.20
N THR A 71 1.40 -3.40 7.41
CA THR A 71 1.67 -3.96 8.74
C THR A 71 1.96 -2.84 9.74
N GLY A 72 1.25 -2.86 10.86
CA GLY A 72 1.40 -1.86 11.92
C GLY A 72 0.51 -0.64 11.77
N MET A 73 -0.22 -0.49 10.64
CA MET A 73 -1.24 0.56 10.55
C MET A 73 -2.35 0.32 11.55
N LYS A 74 -2.91 1.41 12.06
CA LYS A 74 -4.09 1.33 12.93
C LYS A 74 -5.33 1.73 12.15
N VAL A 75 -6.46 1.13 12.51
CA VAL A 75 -7.74 1.47 11.88
C VAL A 75 -7.99 2.97 12.01
N GLY A 76 -8.41 3.59 10.94
CA GLY A 76 -8.57 5.04 10.82
C GLY A 76 -7.32 5.75 10.33
N GLY A 77 -6.19 5.04 10.20
CA GLY A 77 -4.95 5.62 9.71
C GLY A 77 -4.86 5.68 8.21
N LYS A 78 -3.98 6.54 7.72
CA LYS A 78 -3.67 6.66 6.30
C LYS A 78 -2.16 6.75 6.14
N ARG A 79 -1.60 5.89 5.29
CA ARG A 79 -0.16 5.86 4.98
C ARG A 79 0.08 6.14 3.52
N LYS A 80 1.15 6.89 3.26
CA LYS A 80 1.71 7.02 1.93
C LYS A 80 2.89 6.06 1.82
N LEU A 81 2.86 5.21 0.79
CA LEU A 81 3.91 4.23 0.54
C LEU A 81 4.60 4.57 -0.77
N THR A 82 5.93 4.70 -0.74
CA THR A 82 6.73 4.80 -1.95
C THR A 82 7.42 3.45 -2.12
N ILE A 83 7.01 2.72 -3.15
CA ILE A 83 7.35 1.31 -3.32
C ILE A 83 8.31 1.16 -4.49
N PRO A 84 9.58 0.76 -4.23
CA PRO A 84 10.52 0.53 -5.32
C PRO A 84 10.10 -0.69 -6.14
N PRO A 85 10.62 -0.84 -7.37
CA PRO A 85 10.18 -1.92 -8.27
C PRO A 85 10.29 -3.32 -7.69
N ASP A 86 11.34 -3.61 -6.92
CA ASP A 86 11.54 -4.96 -6.35
C ASP A 86 10.51 -5.32 -5.27
N LEU A 87 9.81 -4.34 -4.71
CA LEU A 87 8.70 -4.57 -3.78
C LEU A 87 7.34 -4.39 -4.45
N GLY A 88 7.33 -4.06 -5.73
CA GLY A 88 6.14 -3.88 -6.54
C GLY A 88 6.07 -4.90 -7.67
N TYR A 89 5.99 -4.43 -8.90
CA TYR A 89 5.84 -5.30 -10.08
C TYR A 89 7.14 -5.56 -10.82
N GLY A 90 8.26 -5.05 -10.32
CA GLY A 90 9.58 -5.41 -10.79
C GLY A 90 9.88 -5.05 -12.24
N ALA A 91 10.78 -5.84 -12.84
CA ALA A 91 11.21 -5.62 -14.22
C ALA A 91 10.12 -5.96 -15.24
N ARG A 92 9.08 -6.69 -14.82
CA ARG A 92 7.99 -7.11 -15.71
C ARG A 92 6.91 -6.05 -15.86
N GLY A 93 6.68 -5.25 -14.81
CA GLY A 93 5.55 -4.33 -14.77
C GLY A 93 4.23 -5.06 -14.63
N ALA A 94 3.13 -4.40 -14.94
CA ALA A 94 1.79 -4.99 -14.85
C ALA A 94 0.91 -4.43 -15.97
N GLY A 95 0.63 -5.25 -16.97
CA GLY A 95 -0.21 -4.89 -18.10
C GLY A 95 0.29 -3.64 -18.81
N ALA A 96 -0.65 -2.86 -19.37
CA ALA A 96 -0.33 -1.63 -20.07
C ALA A 96 -0.21 -0.42 -19.11
N VAL A 97 -0.55 -0.57 -17.83
CA VAL A 97 -0.64 0.56 -16.91
C VAL A 97 0.60 0.76 -16.06
N ILE A 98 1.32 -0.32 -15.69
CA ILE A 98 2.53 -0.21 -14.88
C ILE A 98 3.71 -0.66 -15.73
N PRO A 99 4.61 0.30 -16.09
CA PRO A 99 5.77 -0.06 -16.91
C PRO A 99 6.80 -0.85 -16.12
N PRO A 100 7.75 -1.49 -16.82
CA PRO A 100 8.86 -2.17 -16.16
C PRO A 100 9.66 -1.22 -15.26
N ASN A 101 10.13 -1.76 -14.15
CA ASN A 101 11.00 -1.03 -13.20
C ASN A 101 10.37 0.25 -12.66
N ALA A 102 9.04 0.25 -12.47
CA ALA A 102 8.34 1.43 -11.98
C ALA A 102 8.37 1.49 -10.45
N THR A 103 8.68 2.67 -9.92
CA THR A 103 8.44 3.02 -8.52
C THR A 103 7.00 3.48 -8.40
N LEU A 104 6.29 3.01 -7.39
CA LEU A 104 4.86 3.26 -7.22
C LEU A 104 4.61 4.10 -5.98
N LEU A 105 3.63 4.99 -6.06
CA LEU A 105 3.13 5.75 -4.92
C LEU A 105 1.73 5.27 -4.60
N PHE A 106 1.47 4.93 -3.33
CA PHE A 106 0.13 4.58 -2.86
C PHE A 106 -0.22 5.42 -1.65
N GLU A 107 -1.50 5.82 -1.57
CA GLU A 107 -2.10 6.24 -0.32
C GLU A 107 -3.08 5.15 0.09
N VAL A 108 -2.89 4.60 1.29
CA VAL A 108 -3.69 3.49 1.81
C VAL A 108 -4.33 3.92 3.10
N GLU A 109 -5.65 3.75 3.18
CA GLU A 109 -6.42 4.02 4.39
C GLU A 109 -6.93 2.70 4.95
N LEU A 110 -6.63 2.41 6.22
CA LEU A 110 -7.07 1.18 6.87
C LEU A 110 -8.45 1.37 7.47
N LEU A 111 -9.42 0.57 6.98
CA LEU A 111 -10.81 0.69 7.39
C LEU A 111 -11.18 -0.32 8.47
N GLY A 112 -10.56 -1.49 8.47
CA GLY A 112 -10.85 -2.53 9.46
C GLY A 112 -9.87 -3.67 9.43
N VAL A 113 -9.82 -4.40 10.56
CA VAL A 113 -9.02 -5.63 10.69
C VAL A 113 -9.87 -6.70 11.37
N ARG A 114 -9.61 -7.97 11.07
CA ARG A 114 -10.26 -9.10 11.76
C ARG A 114 -9.42 -10.38 11.72
#